data_57463865aaaf4e7b07a02f903670bb77
#
_entry.id   57463865aaaf4e7b07a02f903670bb77
#
_cell.length_a   1.000
_cell.length_b   1.000
_cell.length_c   1.000
_cell.angle_alpha   90.00
_cell.angle_beta   90.00
_cell.angle_gamma   90.00
#
_symmetry.space_group_name_H-M   'P 1'
#
loop_
_entity.id
_entity.type
_entity.pdbx_description
1 polymer ?
#
loop_
_entity_poly.entity_id
_entity_poly.type
_entity_poly.pdbx_seq_one_letter_code
_entity_poly.pdbx_strand_id
1 'polypeptide(L)'
;ELKQLGVKNIYYLPLAVNTDRLSSQLNSQTREEKDRFSADISFVGSMYHKNSYDDIKDKLPPYLRGYFDAAMLAQLNIYGDNIIDELLTVDILKQLSEFVDFRQDNRAFSDIRLVFESTFLGFKLANIERVKTLNLLAKKNKVAIYTDEQDASLINVDFKGTVDYMDDMPKVFN
;
A
#
# COMPACT_ATOMS: atom_id res chain seq x y z
N GLU A 1 -23.64 -10.17 -1.98
CA GLU A 1 -24.07 -8.75 -1.94
C GLU A 1 -24.79 -8.34 -3.25
N LEU A 2 -24.15 -8.30 -4.42
CA LEU A 2 -24.77 -7.84 -5.68
C LEU A 2 -26.03 -8.62 -6.06
N LYS A 3 -26.09 -9.94 -5.80
CA LYS A 3 -27.32 -10.74 -6.00
C LYS A 3 -28.43 -10.30 -5.06
N GLN A 4 -28.12 -9.92 -3.83
CA GLN A 4 -29.10 -9.41 -2.85
C GLN A 4 -29.66 -8.05 -3.27
N LEU A 5 -28.90 -7.28 -4.05
CA LEU A 5 -29.32 -6.01 -4.67
C LEU A 5 -30.12 -6.19 -5.96
N GLY A 6 -30.48 -7.43 -6.31
CA GLY A 6 -31.33 -7.73 -7.49
C GLY A 6 -30.59 -7.79 -8.83
N VAL A 7 -29.26 -7.75 -8.83
CA VAL A 7 -28.48 -7.90 -10.07
C VAL A 7 -28.53 -9.37 -10.51
N LYS A 8 -29.10 -9.64 -11.69
CA LYS A 8 -29.42 -10.99 -12.17
C LYS A 8 -28.23 -11.70 -12.84
N ASN A 9 -27.42 -10.97 -13.59
CA ASN A 9 -26.34 -11.55 -14.41
C ASN A 9 -24.98 -11.19 -13.78
N ILE A 10 -24.54 -11.97 -12.79
CA ILE A 10 -23.27 -11.79 -12.12
C ILE A 10 -22.40 -13.00 -12.39
N TYR A 11 -21.27 -12.77 -13.02
CA TYR A 11 -20.26 -13.79 -13.30
C TYR A 11 -18.96 -13.41 -12.62
N TYR A 12 -18.32 -14.39 -11.97
CA TYR A 12 -16.96 -14.21 -11.46
C TYR A 12 -15.99 -14.36 -12.64
N LEU A 13 -15.25 -13.30 -12.92
CA LEU A 13 -14.15 -13.31 -13.87
C LEU A 13 -12.84 -13.06 -13.11
N PRO A 14 -12.02 -14.09 -12.88
CA PRO A 14 -10.74 -13.91 -12.21
C PRO A 14 -9.78 -13.13 -13.12
N LEU A 15 -8.81 -12.47 -12.51
CA LEU A 15 -7.69 -11.91 -13.24
C LEU A 15 -6.95 -13.04 -13.96
N ALA A 16 -6.65 -12.80 -15.22
CA ALA A 16 -5.92 -13.74 -16.05
C ALA A 16 -4.63 -13.09 -16.58
N VAL A 17 -3.64 -13.93 -16.83
CA VAL A 17 -2.36 -13.53 -17.40
C VAL A 17 -2.20 -14.10 -18.79
N ASN A 18 -1.64 -13.31 -19.70
CA ASN A 18 -1.27 -13.81 -21.04
C ASN A 18 0.09 -14.53 -20.93
N THR A 19 0.03 -15.85 -20.75
CA THR A 19 1.20 -16.70 -20.56
C THR A 19 2.13 -16.73 -21.77
N ASP A 20 1.57 -16.68 -23.00
CA ASP A 20 2.34 -16.71 -24.23
C ASP A 20 3.19 -15.44 -24.39
N ARG A 21 2.59 -14.28 -24.10
CA ARG A 21 3.30 -13.02 -24.11
C ARG A 21 4.43 -12.99 -23.06
N LEU A 22 4.13 -13.40 -21.83
CA LEU A 22 5.13 -13.43 -20.75
C LEU A 22 6.27 -14.39 -21.10
N SER A 23 5.97 -15.59 -21.55
CA SER A 23 6.99 -16.58 -21.96
C SER A 23 7.88 -16.04 -23.08
N SER A 24 7.29 -15.37 -24.08
CA SER A 24 8.05 -14.75 -25.16
C SER A 24 8.99 -13.65 -24.64
N GLN A 25 8.49 -12.76 -23.78
CA GLN A 25 9.30 -11.69 -23.18
C GLN A 25 10.46 -12.24 -22.35
N LEU A 26 10.22 -13.25 -21.52
CA LEU A 26 11.25 -13.85 -20.67
C LEU A 26 12.30 -14.60 -21.50
N ASN A 27 11.88 -15.33 -22.54
CA ASN A 27 12.78 -16.06 -23.43
C ASN A 27 13.66 -15.12 -24.28
N SER A 28 13.17 -13.91 -24.58
CA SER A 28 13.93 -12.90 -25.35
C SER A 28 14.83 -12.02 -24.51
N GLN A 29 14.82 -12.18 -23.19
CA GLN A 29 15.60 -11.37 -22.25
C GLN A 29 17.10 -11.51 -22.48
N THR A 30 17.78 -10.39 -22.68
CA THR A 30 19.23 -10.35 -22.85
C THR A 30 19.96 -10.59 -21.54
N ARG A 31 21.25 -10.90 -21.60
CA ARG A 31 22.09 -11.05 -20.42
C ARG A 31 22.17 -9.76 -19.60
N GLU A 32 22.27 -8.61 -20.29
CA GLU A 32 22.31 -7.29 -19.64
C GLU A 32 21.02 -6.99 -18.88
N GLU A 33 19.86 -7.35 -19.46
CA GLU A 33 18.56 -7.23 -18.77
C GLU A 33 18.46 -8.14 -17.55
N LYS A 34 18.94 -9.39 -17.66
CA LYS A 34 18.99 -10.31 -16.51
C LYS A 34 19.85 -9.77 -15.38
N ASP A 35 21.03 -9.22 -15.72
CA ASP A 35 21.92 -8.62 -14.73
C ASP A 35 21.31 -7.36 -14.10
N ARG A 36 20.62 -6.53 -14.93
CA ARG A 36 19.95 -5.31 -14.47
C ARG A 36 18.85 -5.58 -13.44
N PHE A 37 18.02 -6.60 -13.69
CA PHE A 37 16.89 -6.95 -12.85
C PHE A 37 17.21 -7.97 -11.76
N SER A 38 18.45 -8.49 -11.71
CA SER A 38 18.86 -9.51 -10.74
C SER A 38 18.89 -8.97 -9.32
N ALA A 39 18.11 -9.59 -8.45
CA ALA A 39 18.10 -9.38 -7.01
C ALA A 39 17.65 -10.66 -6.30
N ASP A 40 17.94 -10.80 -5.01
CA ASP A 40 17.39 -11.91 -4.22
C ASP A 40 15.90 -11.70 -3.95
N ILE A 41 15.52 -10.44 -3.80
CA ILE A 41 14.14 -10.02 -3.55
C ILE A 41 13.87 -8.74 -4.35
N SER A 42 12.76 -8.72 -5.08
CA SER A 42 12.28 -7.54 -5.80
C SER A 42 10.94 -7.07 -5.25
N PHE A 43 10.82 -5.77 -5.03
CA PHE A 43 9.57 -5.11 -4.68
C PHE A 43 9.21 -4.09 -5.76
N VAL A 44 8.00 -4.18 -6.31
CA VAL A 44 7.45 -3.21 -7.27
C VAL A 44 6.17 -2.61 -6.70
N GLY A 45 6.13 -1.30 -6.51
CA GLY A 45 4.93 -0.62 -6.03
C GLY A 45 5.22 0.66 -5.25
N SER A 46 4.14 1.36 -4.86
CA SER A 46 4.26 2.57 -4.04
C SER A 46 4.74 2.26 -2.63
N MET A 47 5.55 3.13 -2.06
CA MET A 47 5.94 3.05 -0.64
C MET A 47 4.96 3.79 0.28
N TYR A 48 4.04 4.59 -0.27
CA TYR A 48 3.12 5.46 0.50
C TYR A 48 3.82 6.34 1.54
N HIS A 49 5.06 6.77 1.26
CA HIS A 49 5.82 7.67 2.14
C HIS A 49 5.17 9.07 2.22
N LYS A 50 4.48 9.50 1.16
CA LYS A 50 3.53 10.62 1.18
C LYS A 50 2.13 10.06 1.36
N ASN A 51 1.50 10.35 2.48
CA ASN A 51 0.18 9.83 2.81
C ASN A 51 -0.65 10.85 3.59
N SER A 52 -1.96 10.73 3.46
CA SER A 52 -2.92 11.68 4.04
C SER A 52 -2.88 11.75 5.57
N TYR A 53 -2.46 10.68 6.25
CA TYR A 53 -2.32 10.73 7.72
C TYR A 53 -1.19 11.67 8.15
N ASP A 54 -0.04 11.57 7.49
CA ASP A 54 1.10 12.46 7.77
C ASP A 54 0.79 13.93 7.48
N ASP A 55 -0.12 14.22 6.52
CA ASP A 55 -0.55 15.59 6.20
C ASP A 55 -1.43 16.22 7.29
N ILE A 56 -2.10 15.40 8.10
CA ILE A 56 -3.03 15.88 9.12
C ILE A 56 -2.58 15.65 10.56
N LYS A 57 -1.67 14.72 10.82
CA LYS A 57 -1.31 14.30 12.18
C LYS A 57 -0.91 15.45 13.12
N ASP A 58 -0.28 16.50 12.58
CA ASP A 58 0.14 17.66 13.37
C ASP A 58 -1.01 18.62 13.71
N LYS A 59 -2.16 18.47 13.06
CA LYS A 59 -3.42 19.17 13.39
C LYS A 59 -4.18 18.45 14.49
N LEU A 60 -3.88 17.18 14.73
CA LEU A 60 -4.55 16.39 15.75
C LEU A 60 -4.00 16.67 17.14
N PRO A 61 -4.84 16.71 18.18
CA PRO A 61 -4.37 16.80 19.55
C PRO A 61 -3.55 15.55 19.90
N PRO A 62 -2.57 15.68 20.85
CA PRO A 62 -1.64 14.60 21.18
C PRO A 62 -2.32 13.27 21.53
N TYR A 63 -3.47 13.30 22.17
CA TYR A 63 -4.18 12.08 22.57
C TYR A 63 -4.76 11.32 21.35
N LEU A 64 -5.34 12.02 20.36
CA LEU A 64 -5.84 11.39 19.14
C LEU A 64 -4.70 10.85 18.27
N ARG A 65 -3.62 11.62 18.14
CA ARG A 65 -2.43 11.15 17.43
C ARG A 65 -1.88 9.89 18.10
N GLY A 66 -1.69 9.90 19.42
CA GLY A 66 -1.23 8.73 20.15
C GLY A 66 -2.17 7.53 20.04
N TYR A 67 -3.48 7.77 19.99
CA TYR A 67 -4.47 6.73 19.77
C TYR A 67 -4.31 6.06 18.40
N PHE A 68 -4.22 6.81 17.33
CA PHE A 68 -4.06 6.27 15.98
C PHE A 68 -2.70 5.61 15.77
N ASP A 69 -1.63 6.18 16.32
CA ASP A 69 -0.30 5.57 16.27
C ASP A 69 -0.29 4.23 16.99
N ALA A 70 -0.92 4.13 18.17
CA ALA A 70 -1.05 2.87 18.90
C ALA A 70 -1.93 1.84 18.17
N ALA A 71 -3.04 2.27 17.56
CA ALA A 71 -3.90 1.42 16.77
C ALA A 71 -3.16 0.81 15.56
N MET A 72 -2.39 1.64 14.82
CA MET A 72 -1.57 1.17 13.71
C MET A 72 -0.48 0.20 14.16
N LEU A 73 0.19 0.48 15.27
CA LEU A 73 1.21 -0.42 15.83
C LEU A 73 0.61 -1.75 16.29
N ALA A 74 -0.60 -1.75 16.85
CA ALA A 74 -1.31 -2.97 17.20
C ALA A 74 -1.66 -3.78 15.96
N GLN A 75 -2.22 -3.14 14.92
CA GLN A 75 -2.58 -3.78 13.64
C GLN A 75 -1.39 -4.46 12.98
N LEU A 76 -0.19 -3.87 13.05
CA LEU A 76 1.03 -4.48 12.48
C LEU A 76 1.40 -5.86 13.08
N ASN A 77 0.81 -6.22 14.20
CA ASN A 77 1.03 -7.52 14.85
C ASN A 77 -0.17 -8.47 14.71
N ILE A 78 -1.22 -8.05 14.00
CA ILE A 78 -2.44 -8.84 13.79
C ILE A 78 -2.59 -9.12 12.31
N TYR A 79 -2.53 -10.40 11.94
CA TYR A 79 -2.71 -10.87 10.57
C TYR A 79 -4.04 -11.60 10.43
N GLY A 80 -4.75 -11.32 9.34
CA GLY A 80 -6.02 -11.99 9.03
C GLY A 80 -7.26 -11.32 9.63
N ASP A 81 -7.08 -10.21 10.36
CA ASP A 81 -8.16 -9.40 10.89
C ASP A 81 -7.82 -7.90 10.81
N ASN A 82 -8.84 -7.05 10.77
CA ASN A 82 -8.71 -5.60 10.71
C ASN A 82 -9.32 -4.96 11.96
N ILE A 83 -8.49 -4.69 12.96
CA ILE A 83 -8.92 -4.03 14.20
C ILE A 83 -9.14 -2.52 14.04
N ILE A 84 -8.62 -1.91 12.99
CA ILE A 84 -8.76 -0.46 12.77
C ILE A 84 -10.23 -0.08 12.66
N ASP A 85 -11.04 -0.86 11.95
CA ASP A 85 -12.47 -0.60 11.82
C ASP A 85 -13.19 -0.58 13.17
N GLU A 86 -12.87 -1.51 14.05
CA GLU A 86 -13.46 -1.58 15.40
C GLU A 86 -13.02 -0.41 16.30
N LEU A 87 -11.78 0.05 16.13
CA LEU A 87 -11.21 1.18 16.90
C LEU A 87 -11.74 2.54 16.44
N LEU A 88 -12.23 2.67 15.22
CA LEU A 88 -12.85 3.89 14.70
C LEU A 88 -14.31 4.05 15.19
N THR A 89 -14.48 4.17 16.50
CA THR A 89 -15.81 4.36 17.10
C THR A 89 -16.45 5.69 16.67
N VAL A 90 -17.78 5.80 16.84
CA VAL A 90 -18.53 7.04 16.55
C VAL A 90 -17.95 8.23 17.32
N ASP A 91 -17.54 8.03 18.58
CA ASP A 91 -16.99 9.10 19.41
C ASP A 91 -15.60 9.54 18.90
N ILE A 92 -14.75 8.62 18.49
CA ILE A 92 -13.45 8.94 17.89
C ILE A 92 -13.63 9.69 16.57
N LEU A 93 -14.56 9.25 15.71
CA LEU A 93 -14.83 9.93 14.43
C LEU A 93 -15.41 11.33 14.64
N LYS A 94 -16.26 11.51 15.66
CA LYS A 94 -16.78 12.83 16.03
C LYS A 94 -15.65 13.77 16.46
N GLN A 95 -14.79 13.32 17.36
CA GLN A 95 -13.62 14.08 17.80
C GLN A 95 -12.68 14.41 16.63
N LEU A 96 -12.40 13.45 15.76
CA LEU A 96 -11.58 13.65 14.57
C LEU A 96 -12.15 14.76 13.66
N SER A 97 -13.46 14.80 13.48
CA SER A 97 -14.16 15.79 12.64
C SER A 97 -14.08 17.23 13.18
N GLU A 98 -13.65 17.42 14.43
CA GLU A 98 -13.40 18.76 14.98
C GLU A 98 -12.07 19.36 14.47
N PHE A 99 -11.13 18.52 14.05
CA PHE A 99 -9.79 18.91 13.61
C PHE A 99 -9.55 18.75 12.11
N VAL A 100 -10.31 17.87 11.46
CA VAL A 100 -10.14 17.55 10.04
C VAL A 100 -11.49 17.69 9.34
N ASP A 101 -11.54 18.56 8.33
CA ASP A 101 -12.72 18.68 7.48
C ASP A 101 -12.66 17.64 6.34
N PHE A 102 -13.51 16.62 6.43
CA PHE A 102 -13.67 15.59 5.40
C PHE A 102 -14.65 15.95 4.29
N ARG A 103 -15.28 17.12 4.36
CA ARG A 103 -16.21 17.61 3.32
C ARG A 103 -15.39 18.10 2.15
N GLN A 104 -15.04 17.19 1.27
CA GLN A 104 -14.61 17.56 -0.07
C GLN A 104 -15.85 17.60 -0.95
N ASP A 105 -15.96 18.58 -1.83
CA ASP A 105 -17.02 18.80 -2.84
C ASP A 105 -18.22 17.83 -2.80
N ASN A 106 -19.41 18.27 -3.23
CA ASN A 106 -20.67 17.49 -3.28
C ASN A 106 -20.61 16.08 -3.92
N ARG A 107 -19.43 15.59 -4.23
CA ARG A 107 -19.12 14.26 -4.78
C ARG A 107 -18.37 13.35 -3.79
N ALA A 108 -18.05 13.84 -2.61
CA ALA A 108 -17.24 13.08 -1.67
C ALA A 108 -18.06 11.98 -0.98
N PHE A 109 -17.41 10.88 -0.72
CA PHE A 109 -17.94 9.76 0.03
C PHE A 109 -18.52 10.23 1.36
N SER A 110 -19.75 9.82 1.65
CA SER A 110 -20.47 10.19 2.86
C SER A 110 -19.95 9.47 4.12
N ASP A 111 -19.14 8.43 3.96
CA ASP A 111 -18.64 7.61 5.07
C ASP A 111 -17.22 8.02 5.47
N ILE A 112 -17.14 8.86 6.50
CA ILE A 112 -15.87 9.34 7.08
C ILE A 112 -15.04 8.17 7.61
N ARG A 113 -15.66 7.13 8.20
CA ARG A 113 -14.98 5.95 8.72
C ARG A 113 -14.22 5.25 7.61
N LEU A 114 -14.89 4.90 6.52
CA LEU A 114 -14.30 4.20 5.39
C LEU A 114 -13.13 4.99 4.77
N VAL A 115 -13.29 6.30 4.61
CA VAL A 115 -12.24 7.15 4.05
C VAL A 115 -11.04 7.21 4.99
N PHE A 116 -11.26 7.43 6.28
CA PHE A 116 -10.18 7.55 7.25
C PHE A 116 -9.44 6.24 7.45
N GLU A 117 -10.17 5.14 7.55
CA GLU A 117 -9.60 3.80 7.63
C GLU A 117 -8.74 3.46 6.41
N SER A 118 -9.32 3.52 5.20
CA SER A 118 -8.67 3.02 4.00
C SER A 118 -7.60 3.97 3.45
N THR A 119 -7.85 5.28 3.47
CA THR A 119 -6.98 6.27 2.80
C THR A 119 -5.95 6.87 3.77
N PHE A 120 -6.37 7.20 4.99
CA PHE A 120 -5.45 7.82 5.95
C PHE A 120 -4.64 6.76 6.69
N LEU A 121 -5.31 5.93 7.48
CA LEU A 121 -4.61 4.93 8.30
C LEU A 121 -4.08 3.77 7.45
N GLY A 122 -4.84 3.31 6.45
CA GLY A 122 -4.45 2.19 5.61
C GLY A 122 -3.16 2.46 4.81
N PHE A 123 -3.02 3.63 4.19
CA PHE A 123 -1.80 3.98 3.47
C PHE A 123 -0.61 4.21 4.41
N LYS A 124 -0.85 4.82 5.58
CA LYS A 124 0.19 4.97 6.60
C LYS A 124 0.65 3.62 7.13
N LEU A 125 -0.28 2.73 7.45
CA LEU A 125 0.00 1.38 7.90
C LEU A 125 0.78 0.59 6.85
N ALA A 126 0.37 0.66 5.59
CA ALA A 126 1.09 0.02 4.48
C ALA A 126 2.52 0.58 4.31
N ASN A 127 2.73 1.89 4.50
CA ASN A 127 4.08 2.46 4.51
C ASN A 127 4.94 1.86 5.64
N ILE A 128 4.44 1.87 6.88
CA ILE A 128 5.18 1.35 8.04
C ILE A 128 5.52 -0.14 7.84
N GLU A 129 4.56 -0.94 7.38
CA GLU A 129 4.76 -2.38 7.15
C GLU A 129 5.79 -2.63 6.05
N ARG A 130 5.72 -1.93 4.92
CA ARG A 130 6.66 -2.05 3.80
C ARG A 130 8.07 -1.67 4.21
N VAL A 131 8.24 -0.52 4.86
CA VAL A 131 9.55 -0.08 5.37
C VAL A 131 10.13 -1.10 6.35
N LYS A 132 9.35 -1.55 7.32
CA LYS A 132 9.78 -2.55 8.32
C LYS A 132 10.20 -3.86 7.65
N THR A 133 9.37 -4.36 6.73
CA THR A 133 9.61 -5.65 6.06
C THR A 133 10.82 -5.58 5.13
N LEU A 134 10.90 -4.55 4.28
CA LEU A 134 12.02 -4.41 3.34
C LEU A 134 13.35 -4.20 4.07
N ASN A 135 13.37 -3.39 5.13
CA ASN A 135 14.57 -3.22 5.95
C ASN A 135 14.99 -4.52 6.67
N LEU A 136 14.02 -5.35 7.08
CA LEU A 136 14.32 -6.65 7.67
C LEU A 136 14.93 -7.59 6.63
N LEU A 137 14.37 -7.66 5.45
CA LEU A 137 14.83 -8.49 4.33
C LEU A 137 16.22 -8.06 3.84
N ALA A 138 16.46 -6.75 3.74
CA ALA A 138 17.74 -6.17 3.29
C ALA A 138 18.93 -6.43 4.24
N LYS A 139 18.69 -6.96 5.45
CA LYS A 139 19.79 -7.36 6.35
C LYS A 139 20.59 -8.56 5.84
N LYS A 140 19.99 -9.42 5.01
CA LYS A 140 20.59 -10.69 4.58
C LYS A 140 20.47 -10.94 3.08
N ASN A 141 19.75 -10.10 2.35
CA ASN A 141 19.45 -10.29 0.95
C ASN A 141 19.74 -9.00 0.17
N LYS A 142 20.03 -9.14 -1.12
CA LYS A 142 20.04 -8.03 -2.08
C LYS A 142 18.60 -7.71 -2.43
N VAL A 143 18.08 -6.60 -1.91
CA VAL A 143 16.70 -6.15 -2.14
C VAL A 143 16.69 -5.02 -3.16
N ALA A 144 16.04 -5.24 -4.31
CA ALA A 144 15.79 -4.22 -5.33
C ALA A 144 14.39 -3.64 -5.17
N ILE A 145 14.28 -2.32 -5.19
CA ILE A 145 13.02 -1.61 -5.01
C ILE A 145 12.73 -0.74 -6.24
N TYR A 146 11.57 -1.00 -6.83
CA TYR A 146 11.04 -0.28 -7.99
C TYR A 146 9.83 0.54 -7.56
N THR A 147 10.05 1.83 -7.37
CA THR A 147 9.03 2.80 -6.93
C THR A 147 9.35 4.18 -7.51
N ASP A 148 8.41 5.10 -7.45
CA ASP A 148 8.52 6.45 -8.01
C ASP A 148 9.52 7.34 -7.26
N GLU A 149 9.55 7.22 -5.93
CA GLU A 149 10.45 8.03 -5.11
C GLU A 149 11.15 7.18 -4.05
N GLN A 150 12.40 7.53 -3.76
CA GLN A 150 13.16 6.88 -2.70
C GLN A 150 12.66 7.31 -1.32
N ASP A 151 12.33 6.35 -0.48
CA ASP A 151 11.99 6.59 0.92
C ASP A 151 13.26 6.59 1.77
N ALA A 152 13.53 7.71 2.44
CA ALA A 152 14.74 7.88 3.26
C ALA A 152 14.81 6.92 4.48
N SER A 153 13.71 6.29 4.86
CA SER A 153 13.67 5.29 5.94
C SER A 153 14.11 3.89 5.51
N LEU A 154 14.31 3.67 4.21
CA LEU A 154 14.83 2.42 3.67
C LEU A 154 16.35 2.34 3.80
N ILE A 155 16.85 1.20 4.31
CA ILE A 155 18.26 0.98 4.62
C ILE A 155 18.77 -0.23 3.84
N ASN A 156 19.92 -0.09 3.18
CA ASN A 156 20.58 -1.17 2.43
C ASN A 156 19.73 -1.80 1.32
N VAL A 157 18.91 -1.00 0.67
CA VAL A 157 18.12 -1.39 -0.50
C VAL A 157 18.70 -0.77 -1.77
N ASP A 158 18.55 -1.48 -2.88
CA ASP A 158 18.94 -1.00 -4.20
C ASP A 158 17.73 -0.31 -4.87
N PHE A 159 17.70 1.02 -4.82
CA PHE A 159 16.64 1.81 -5.46
C PHE A 159 16.83 1.86 -6.96
N LYS A 160 15.84 1.39 -7.72
CA LYS A 160 15.89 1.25 -9.18
C LYS A 160 15.01 2.26 -9.93
N GLY A 161 14.20 3.06 -9.23
CA GLY A 161 13.20 3.91 -9.87
C GLY A 161 11.97 3.13 -10.34
N THR A 162 11.26 3.68 -11.32
CA THR A 162 10.08 3.03 -11.90
C THR A 162 10.43 2.04 -12.99
N VAL A 163 9.54 1.08 -13.23
CA VAL A 163 9.61 0.12 -14.33
C VAL A 163 8.34 0.19 -15.18
N ASP A 164 8.47 -0.09 -16.46
CA ASP A 164 7.30 -0.24 -17.32
C ASP A 164 6.51 -1.48 -16.93
N TYR A 165 5.17 -1.30 -16.80
CA TYR A 165 4.29 -2.38 -16.37
C TYR A 165 4.22 -3.52 -17.40
N MET A 166 4.26 -3.20 -18.68
CA MET A 166 4.09 -4.19 -19.75
C MET A 166 5.42 -4.84 -20.16
N ASP A 167 6.50 -4.07 -20.17
CA ASP A 167 7.77 -4.50 -20.76
C ASP A 167 8.82 -4.92 -19.74
N ASP A 168 8.91 -4.22 -18.61
CA ASP A 168 9.96 -4.47 -17.61
C ASP A 168 9.47 -5.32 -16.43
N MET A 169 8.24 -5.10 -15.95
CA MET A 169 7.74 -5.78 -14.75
C MET A 169 7.79 -7.31 -14.84
N PRO A 170 7.47 -7.96 -15.96
CA PRO A 170 7.65 -9.40 -16.10
C PRO A 170 9.10 -9.87 -15.90
N LYS A 171 10.08 -9.05 -16.30
CA LYS A 171 11.51 -9.36 -16.18
C LYS A 171 12.02 -9.20 -14.76
N VAL A 172 11.40 -8.33 -13.96
CA VAL A 172 11.73 -8.13 -12.54
C VAL A 172 11.37 -9.35 -11.70
N PHE A 173 10.32 -10.08 -12.09
CA PHE A 173 9.81 -11.24 -11.35
C PHE A 173 10.26 -12.61 -11.93
N ASN A 174 11.25 -12.62 -12.81
CA ASN A 174 11.78 -13.85 -13.42
C ASN A 174 12.93 -14.47 -12.62
#